data_0b72f6d99a0d966399cc567f3d66bd26
#
_entry.id   0b72f6d99a0d966399cc567f3d66bd26
#
_cell.length_a   1.000
_cell.length_b   1.000
_cell.length_c   1.000
_cell.angle_alpha   90.00
_cell.angle_beta   90.00
_cell.angle_gamma   90.00
#
_symmetry.space_group_name_H-M   'P 1'
#
loop_
_entity.id
_entity.type
_entity.pdbx_description
1 polymer ?
#
loop_
_entity_poly.entity_id
_entity_poly.type
_entity_poly.pdbx_seq_one_letter_code
_entity_poly.pdbx_strand_id
1 'polypeptide(L)'
;MKTNAFVFAVLAALTIPTFAHAGVLKDAGRLVGDEVQKHEDKQDLRQDRRDRRQDTKEFVKDLTHGRVGEAVQDLGDIHQDNRAIHQDKRDLREDRRDIRQDKRRLENDF
;
A
#
# COMPACT_ATOMS: atom_id res chain seq x y z
N MET A 1 8.66 10.97 15.23
CA MET A 1 8.97 9.56 15.46
C MET A 1 7.70 8.80 15.84
N LYS A 2 6.93 8.38 14.83
CA LYS A 2 5.72 7.55 15.02
C LYS A 2 5.93 6.25 14.26
N THR A 3 6.95 5.55 14.62
CA THR A 3 7.34 4.32 13.99
C THR A 3 7.32 3.22 15.04
N ASN A 4 6.82 2.09 14.67
CA ASN A 4 7.13 0.78 15.25
C ASN A 4 6.17 0.17 16.27
N ALA A 5 5.09 0.83 16.68
CA ALA A 5 4.11 0.15 17.54
C ALA A 5 3.33 -0.97 16.80
N PHE A 6 3.23 -0.86 15.47
CA PHE A 6 2.47 -1.82 14.67
C PHE A 6 3.23 -3.11 14.34
N VAL A 7 4.56 -3.01 14.19
CA VAL A 7 5.41 -4.17 13.90
C VAL A 7 5.47 -5.11 15.10
N PHE A 8 5.48 -4.56 16.31
CA PHE A 8 5.52 -5.37 17.53
C PHE A 8 4.19 -6.09 17.84
N ALA A 9 3.05 -5.53 17.45
CA ALA A 9 1.75 -6.18 17.69
C ALA A 9 1.54 -7.42 16.80
N VAL A 10 2.13 -7.44 15.61
CA VAL A 10 2.05 -8.61 14.71
C VAL A 10 2.97 -9.74 15.18
N LEU A 11 4.12 -9.41 15.75
CA LEU A 11 5.07 -10.40 16.29
C LEU A 11 4.55 -11.08 17.57
N ALA A 12 3.78 -10.38 18.39
CA ALA A 12 3.24 -10.95 19.62
C ALA A 12 2.14 -12.01 19.38
N ALA A 13 1.51 -12.03 18.20
CA ALA A 13 0.50 -13.02 17.82
C ALA A 13 1.10 -14.34 17.30
N LEU A 14 2.41 -14.43 17.16
CA LEU A 14 3.12 -15.60 16.63
C LEU A 14 3.77 -16.47 17.71
N THR A 15 3.22 -16.54 18.91
CA THR A 15 3.55 -17.61 19.84
C THR A 15 2.94 -18.93 19.33
N ILE A 16 3.57 -19.48 18.30
CA ILE A 16 3.23 -20.78 17.74
C ILE A 16 3.77 -21.85 18.68
N PRO A 17 2.93 -22.83 19.09
CA PRO A 17 3.43 -23.94 19.90
C PRO A 17 4.51 -24.72 19.18
N THR A 18 5.44 -25.27 19.92
CA THR A 18 6.73 -25.89 19.55
C THR A 18 6.69 -27.07 18.55
N PHE A 19 5.54 -27.37 17.96
CA PHE A 19 5.34 -28.46 16.99
C PHE A 19 5.02 -27.96 15.56
N ALA A 20 5.32 -26.69 15.25
CA ALA A 20 5.07 -26.17 13.92
C ALA A 20 6.02 -26.80 12.89
N HIS A 21 5.45 -27.45 11.87
CA HIS A 21 6.20 -27.88 10.69
C HIS A 21 6.88 -26.68 10.01
N ALA A 22 8.04 -26.89 9.38
CA ALA A 22 8.79 -25.83 8.70
C ALA A 22 7.93 -25.09 7.65
N GLY A 23 6.91 -25.76 7.05
CA GLY A 23 5.94 -25.16 6.14
C GLY A 23 5.06 -24.09 6.80
N VAL A 24 4.58 -24.34 8.01
CA VAL A 24 3.74 -23.39 8.77
C VAL A 24 4.51 -22.11 9.08
N LEU A 25 5.76 -22.22 9.50
CA LEU A 25 6.61 -21.05 9.76
C LEU A 25 6.86 -20.23 8.50
N LYS A 26 7.08 -20.89 7.38
CA LYS A 26 7.28 -20.25 6.08
C LYS A 26 6.03 -19.51 5.63
N ASP A 27 4.87 -20.13 5.72
CA ASP A 27 3.59 -19.54 5.29
C ASP A 27 3.14 -18.43 6.23
N ALA A 28 3.39 -18.57 7.54
CA ALA A 28 3.19 -17.49 8.50
C ALA A 28 4.09 -16.28 8.20
N GLY A 29 5.37 -16.50 7.86
CA GLY A 29 6.29 -15.45 7.45
C GLY A 29 5.84 -14.72 6.19
N ARG A 30 5.32 -15.44 5.20
CA ARG A 30 4.74 -14.84 3.99
C ARG A 30 3.52 -13.99 4.31
N LEU A 31 2.61 -14.50 5.10
CA LEU A 31 1.41 -13.76 5.49
C LEU A 31 1.75 -12.45 6.20
N VAL A 32 2.73 -12.45 7.09
CA VAL A 32 3.22 -11.23 7.75
C VAL A 32 3.79 -10.25 6.72
N GLY A 33 4.62 -10.74 5.80
CA GLY A 33 5.18 -9.93 4.72
C GLY A 33 4.09 -9.28 3.85
N ASP A 34 3.09 -10.04 3.46
CA ASP A 34 1.98 -9.57 2.62
C ASP A 34 1.10 -8.54 3.35
N GLU A 35 0.88 -8.71 4.66
CA GLU A 35 0.13 -7.70 5.45
C GLU A 35 0.93 -6.40 5.60
N VAL A 36 2.25 -6.47 5.75
CA VAL A 36 3.12 -5.29 5.77
C VAL A 36 3.08 -4.58 4.41
N GLN A 37 3.26 -5.33 3.32
CA GLN A 37 3.19 -4.79 1.96
C GLN A 37 1.86 -4.09 1.69
N LYS A 38 0.76 -4.72 2.02
CA LYS A 38 -0.58 -4.13 1.90
C LYS A 38 -0.73 -2.83 2.70
N HIS A 39 -0.09 -2.75 3.87
CA HIS A 39 -0.13 -1.52 4.67
C HIS A 39 0.66 -0.39 4.01
N GLU A 40 1.83 -0.69 3.46
CA GLU A 40 2.66 0.25 2.70
C GLU A 40 1.90 0.75 1.47
N ASP A 41 1.35 -0.14 0.66
CA ASP A 41 0.59 0.20 -0.54
C ASP A 41 -0.65 1.08 -0.24
N LYS A 42 -1.27 0.90 0.92
CA LYS A 42 -2.34 1.80 1.38
C LYS A 42 -1.82 3.18 1.75
N GLN A 43 -0.64 3.27 2.32
CA GLN A 43 -0.02 4.56 2.62
C GLN A 43 0.33 5.31 1.33
N ASP A 44 0.95 4.61 0.38
CA ASP A 44 1.30 5.15 -0.92
C ASP A 44 0.06 5.66 -1.66
N LEU A 45 -1.01 4.89 -1.71
CA LEU A 45 -2.28 5.31 -2.31
C LEU A 45 -2.85 6.57 -1.64
N ARG A 46 -2.71 6.71 -0.33
CA ARG A 46 -3.16 7.92 0.39
C ARG A 46 -2.30 9.13 0.04
N GLN A 47 -1.00 8.92 -0.08
CA GLN A 47 -0.04 9.95 -0.48
C GLN A 47 -0.36 10.44 -1.89
N ASP A 48 -0.43 9.54 -2.86
CA ASP A 48 -0.71 9.86 -4.26
C ASP A 48 -2.05 10.60 -4.44
N ARG A 49 -3.05 10.26 -3.65
CA ARG A 49 -4.32 10.99 -3.64
C ARG A 49 -4.20 12.41 -3.07
N ARG A 50 -3.32 12.63 -2.09
CA ARG A 50 -3.06 13.98 -1.57
C ARG A 50 -2.32 14.82 -2.60
N ASP A 51 -1.29 14.24 -3.22
CA ASP A 51 -0.48 14.90 -4.23
C ASP A 51 -1.36 15.31 -5.41
N ARG A 52 -2.18 14.42 -5.95
CA ARG A 52 -3.14 14.76 -6.99
C ARG A 52 -4.10 15.90 -6.60
N ARG A 53 -4.56 15.94 -5.36
CA ARG A 53 -5.43 17.03 -4.90
C ARG A 53 -4.70 18.36 -4.85
N GLN A 54 -3.44 18.34 -4.46
CA GLN A 54 -2.60 19.52 -4.42
C GLN A 54 -2.34 20.02 -5.84
N ASP A 55 -1.90 19.16 -6.75
CA ASP A 55 -1.64 19.51 -8.13
C ASP A 55 -2.91 20.04 -8.84
N THR A 56 -4.06 19.48 -8.54
CA THR A 56 -5.35 20.00 -9.03
C THR A 56 -5.62 21.43 -8.54
N LYS A 57 -5.30 21.72 -7.28
CA LYS A 57 -5.46 23.08 -6.72
C LYS A 57 -4.48 24.06 -7.38
N GLU A 58 -3.24 23.65 -7.59
CA GLU A 58 -2.22 24.45 -8.25
C GLU A 58 -2.60 24.74 -9.69
N PHE A 59 -3.05 23.73 -10.43
CA PHE A 59 -3.58 23.88 -11.78
C PHE A 59 -4.71 24.93 -11.87
N VAL A 60 -5.73 24.85 -11.00
CA VAL A 60 -6.83 25.82 -10.97
C VAL A 60 -6.32 27.22 -10.64
N LYS A 61 -5.38 27.33 -9.69
CA LYS A 61 -4.77 28.59 -9.30
C LYS A 61 -3.99 29.20 -10.47
N ASP A 62 -3.21 28.40 -11.18
CA ASP A 62 -2.40 28.89 -12.29
C ASP A 62 -3.24 29.30 -13.49
N LEU A 63 -4.31 28.57 -13.80
CA LEU A 63 -5.29 29.01 -14.78
C LEU A 63 -5.94 30.34 -14.41
N THR A 64 -6.34 30.50 -13.16
CA THR A 64 -6.99 31.72 -12.67
C THR A 64 -6.05 32.94 -12.73
N HIS A 65 -4.76 32.74 -12.58
CA HIS A 65 -3.74 33.79 -12.68
C HIS A 65 -3.15 33.96 -14.08
N GLY A 66 -3.66 33.26 -15.07
CA GLY A 66 -3.19 33.33 -16.45
C GLY A 66 -1.84 32.67 -16.72
N ARG A 67 -1.35 31.85 -15.82
CA ARG A 67 -0.09 31.11 -15.94
C ARG A 67 -0.29 29.79 -16.69
N VAL A 68 -0.55 29.91 -18.00
CA VAL A 68 -0.93 28.77 -18.85
C VAL A 68 0.20 27.73 -18.93
N GLY A 69 1.46 28.16 -19.01
CA GLY A 69 2.60 27.23 -19.09
C GLY A 69 2.76 26.37 -17.83
N GLU A 70 2.58 26.95 -16.65
CA GLU A 70 2.59 26.24 -15.37
C GLU A 70 1.37 25.31 -15.24
N ALA A 71 0.19 25.76 -15.67
CA ALA A 71 -1.01 24.94 -15.68
C ALA A 71 -0.88 23.71 -16.59
N VAL A 72 -0.20 23.80 -17.71
CA VAL A 72 0.08 22.63 -18.59
C VAL A 72 1.01 21.64 -17.88
N GLN A 73 1.99 22.10 -17.14
CA GLN A 73 2.86 21.25 -16.34
C GLN A 73 2.07 20.54 -15.25
N ASP A 74 1.22 21.26 -14.52
CA ASP A 74 0.35 20.67 -13.49
C ASP A 74 -0.59 19.58 -14.03
N LEU A 75 -1.08 19.75 -15.26
CA LEU A 75 -1.86 18.70 -15.94
C LEU A 75 -1.03 17.42 -16.15
N GLY A 76 0.24 17.57 -16.49
CA GLY A 76 1.19 16.45 -16.62
C GLY A 76 1.35 15.72 -15.28
N ASP A 77 1.52 16.45 -14.20
CA ASP A 77 1.68 15.92 -12.85
C ASP A 77 0.39 15.21 -12.39
N ILE A 78 -0.77 15.81 -12.59
CA ILE A 78 -2.08 15.17 -12.32
C ILE A 78 -2.24 13.86 -13.10
N HIS A 79 -1.80 13.82 -14.34
CA HIS A 79 -1.86 12.60 -15.15
C HIS A 79 -0.94 11.51 -14.61
N GLN A 80 0.25 11.88 -14.15
CA GLN A 80 1.19 10.96 -13.52
C GLN A 80 0.62 10.41 -12.20
N ASP A 81 0.07 11.27 -11.35
CA ASP A 81 -0.58 10.86 -10.10
C ASP A 81 -1.74 9.90 -10.32
N ASN A 82 -2.55 10.15 -11.35
CA ASN A 82 -3.63 9.23 -11.70
C ASN A 82 -3.11 7.85 -12.10
N ARG A 83 -1.99 7.77 -12.81
CA ARG A 83 -1.34 6.50 -13.15
C ARG A 83 -0.84 5.78 -11.90
N ALA A 84 -0.16 6.51 -11.00
CA ALA A 84 0.31 5.97 -9.74
C ALA A 84 -0.84 5.42 -8.88
N ILE A 85 -1.92 6.19 -8.73
CA ILE A 85 -3.13 5.74 -8.02
C ILE A 85 -3.74 4.48 -8.63
N HIS A 86 -3.74 4.35 -9.96
CA HIS A 86 -4.22 3.14 -10.62
C HIS A 86 -3.34 1.94 -10.36
N GLN A 87 -2.03 2.14 -10.32
CA GLN A 87 -1.07 1.10 -9.98
C GLN A 87 -1.25 0.65 -8.54
N ASP A 88 -1.26 1.56 -7.58
CA ASP A 88 -1.46 1.26 -6.16
C ASP A 88 -2.75 0.46 -5.90
N LYS A 89 -3.82 0.78 -6.64
CA LYS A 89 -5.06 0.02 -6.55
C LYS A 89 -4.94 -1.40 -7.11
N ARG A 90 -4.07 -1.63 -8.10
CA ARG A 90 -3.78 -2.98 -8.60
C ARG A 90 -2.99 -3.75 -7.57
N ASP A 91 -1.94 -3.14 -7.03
CA ASP A 91 -1.05 -3.74 -6.04
C ASP A 91 -1.84 -4.14 -4.79
N LEU A 92 -2.71 -3.27 -4.29
CA LEU A 92 -3.62 -3.61 -3.18
C LEU A 92 -4.58 -4.78 -3.48
N ARG A 93 -4.99 -4.96 -4.73
CA ARG A 93 -5.82 -6.11 -5.11
C ARG A 93 -5.02 -7.39 -5.15
N GLU A 94 -3.77 -7.30 -5.61
CA GLU A 94 -2.82 -8.42 -5.62
C GLU A 94 -2.50 -8.85 -4.19
N ASP A 95 -2.09 -7.93 -3.34
CA ASP A 95 -1.84 -8.19 -1.91
C ASP A 95 -2.99 -8.91 -1.22
N ARG A 96 -4.23 -8.47 -1.49
CA ARG A 96 -5.42 -9.12 -0.93
C ARG A 96 -5.63 -10.55 -1.44
N ARG A 97 -5.18 -10.85 -2.66
CA ARG A 97 -5.22 -12.23 -3.19
C ARG A 97 -4.18 -13.08 -2.51
N ASP A 98 -2.96 -12.55 -2.39
CA ASP A 98 -1.83 -13.25 -1.79
C ASP A 98 -2.10 -13.56 -0.32
N ILE A 99 -2.58 -12.60 0.44
CA ILE A 99 -3.01 -12.80 1.83
C ILE A 99 -4.08 -13.89 1.95
N ARG A 100 -5.07 -13.92 1.06
CA ARG A 100 -6.09 -14.97 1.09
C ARG A 100 -5.52 -16.34 0.76
N GLN A 101 -4.56 -16.39 -0.18
CA GLN A 101 -3.91 -17.63 -0.56
C GLN A 101 -3.04 -18.16 0.58
N ASP A 102 -2.28 -17.30 1.23
CA ASP A 102 -1.41 -17.67 2.33
C ASP A 102 -2.21 -18.11 3.57
N LYS A 103 -3.34 -17.46 3.84
CA LYS A 103 -4.26 -17.91 4.87
C LYS A 103 -4.79 -19.33 4.60
N ARG A 104 -5.18 -19.64 3.37
CA ARG A 104 -5.63 -20.99 2.99
C ARG A 104 -4.54 -22.05 3.13
N ARG A 105 -3.29 -21.69 2.80
CA ARG A 105 -2.14 -22.58 2.98
C ARG A 105 -1.95 -22.90 4.46
N LEU A 106 -1.94 -21.86 5.30
CA LEU A 106 -1.83 -22.04 6.74
C LEU A 106 -2.96 -22.93 7.31
N GLU A 107 -4.21 -22.72 6.87
CA GLU A 107 -5.35 -23.53 7.30
C GLU A 107 -5.21 -25.00 6.90
N ASN A 108 -4.59 -25.29 5.74
CA ASN A 108 -4.38 -26.65 5.26
C ASN A 108 -3.20 -27.35 5.95
N ASP A 109 -2.30 -26.61 6.59
CA ASP A 109 -1.13 -27.15 7.27
C ASP A 109 -1.42 -27.57 8.72
N PHE A 110 -2.62 -27.28 9.19
CA PHE A 110 -3.13 -27.72 10.50
C PHE A 110 -4.11 -28.90 10.37
#